data_fa12becc76d57c219c1e1411201e6a5a
#
_entry.id   fa12becc76d57c219c1e1411201e6a5a
#
_cell.length_a   1.000
_cell.length_b   1.000
_cell.length_c   1.000
_cell.angle_alpha   90.00
_cell.angle_beta   90.00
_cell.angle_gamma   90.00
#
_symmetry.space_group_name_H-M   'P 1'
#
loop_
_entity.id
_entity.type
_entity.pdbx_description
1 polymer ?
#
loop_
_entity_poly.entity_id
_entity_poly.type
_entity_poly.pdbx_seq_one_letter_code
_entity_poly.pdbx_strand_id
1 'polypeptide(L)'
;IAFMRICSGKFTRGMRVMHHRIGKEISLSNATVFMAQERSHVDEAWPGDIIGIHNHGTIQIGDTFTDKEPLKFTGIPNFAPEHFRRVVLQNPLKMKQLQKGLLQMAEEGAVQVFRPIVGNDYILGAVGVLQFEVTMTRLKAEYGVDATYEPLGYTLARWVTSDNKQQLREFEKKTQFHLALDAEGHLSYLAEGSWRLAHTQELFPEVVFHKTRESV
;
A
#
# COMPACT_ATOMS: atom_id res chain seq x y z
N ILE A 1 -8.16 -12.91 -4.56
CA ILE A 1 -8.93 -12.45 -5.75
C ILE A 1 -8.72 -10.95 -5.87
N ALA A 2 -8.34 -10.47 -7.06
CA ALA A 2 -8.30 -9.06 -7.38
C ALA A 2 -9.60 -8.68 -8.12
N PHE A 3 -10.17 -7.53 -7.77
CA PHE A 3 -11.34 -6.98 -8.45
C PHE A 3 -10.88 -6.05 -9.56
N MET A 4 -11.32 -6.34 -10.79
CA MET A 4 -11.00 -5.57 -11.98
C MET A 4 -12.26 -4.91 -12.53
N ARG A 5 -12.23 -3.59 -12.71
CA ARG A 5 -13.29 -2.84 -13.38
C ARG A 5 -13.00 -2.80 -14.88
N ILE A 6 -13.97 -3.17 -15.68
CA ILE A 6 -13.90 -3.00 -17.14
C ILE A 6 -14.24 -1.55 -17.48
N CYS A 7 -13.28 -0.83 -18.05
CA CYS A 7 -13.44 0.59 -18.38
C CYS A 7 -13.86 0.80 -19.84
N SER A 8 -13.34 -0.03 -20.76
CA SER A 8 -13.69 0.03 -22.19
C SER A 8 -13.53 -1.35 -22.84
N GLY A 9 -14.06 -1.51 -24.04
CA GLY A 9 -13.98 -2.76 -24.78
C GLY A 9 -14.87 -3.87 -24.20
N LYS A 10 -14.50 -5.12 -24.46
CA LYS A 10 -15.21 -6.31 -24.00
C LYS A 10 -14.21 -7.29 -23.41
N PHE A 11 -14.43 -7.71 -22.19
CA PHE A 11 -13.70 -8.84 -21.61
C PHE A 11 -14.26 -10.16 -22.16
N THR A 12 -13.38 -11.07 -22.54
CA THR A 12 -13.71 -12.46 -22.86
C THR A 12 -12.80 -13.40 -22.09
N ARG A 13 -13.35 -14.51 -21.61
CA ARG A 13 -12.60 -15.50 -20.85
C ARG A 13 -11.38 -16.02 -21.63
N GLY A 14 -10.23 -16.03 -20.98
CA GLY A 14 -8.98 -16.49 -21.60
C GLY A 14 -8.28 -15.46 -22.48
N MET A 15 -8.83 -14.23 -22.62
CA MET A 15 -8.14 -13.17 -23.36
C MET A 15 -6.77 -12.87 -22.76
N ARG A 16 -5.85 -12.44 -23.60
CA ARG A 16 -4.53 -11.98 -23.19
C ARG A 16 -4.53 -10.48 -23.08
N VAL A 17 -3.93 -9.97 -22.02
CA VAL A 17 -3.83 -8.54 -21.73
C VAL A 17 -2.43 -8.19 -21.28
N MET A 18 -1.99 -6.99 -21.61
CA MET A 18 -0.74 -6.42 -21.13
C MET A 18 -0.93 -5.92 -19.70
N HIS A 19 -0.15 -6.46 -18.78
CA HIS A 19 -0.05 -5.94 -17.40
C HIS A 19 1.02 -4.85 -17.37
N HIS A 20 0.61 -3.60 -17.35
CA HIS A 20 1.52 -2.47 -17.59
C HIS A 20 2.63 -2.32 -16.57
N ARG A 21 2.33 -2.48 -15.26
CA ARG A 21 3.33 -2.32 -14.20
C ARG A 21 4.50 -3.31 -14.33
N ILE A 22 4.22 -4.55 -14.69
CA ILE A 22 5.26 -5.60 -14.82
C ILE A 22 5.75 -5.79 -16.26
N GLY A 23 5.15 -5.09 -17.25
CA GLY A 23 5.52 -5.17 -18.67
C GLY A 23 5.35 -6.55 -19.28
N LYS A 24 4.38 -7.34 -18.79
CA LYS A 24 4.16 -8.72 -19.26
C LYS A 24 2.73 -8.95 -19.71
N GLU A 25 2.59 -9.77 -20.74
CA GLU A 25 1.29 -10.28 -21.16
C GLU A 25 0.84 -11.40 -20.21
N ILE A 26 -0.39 -11.32 -19.73
CA ILE A 26 -1.02 -12.35 -18.90
C ILE A 26 -2.34 -12.80 -19.50
N SER A 27 -2.74 -14.04 -19.21
CA SER A 27 -4.04 -14.58 -19.64
C SER A 27 -5.04 -14.50 -18.48
N LEU A 28 -6.23 -13.97 -18.75
CA LEU A 28 -7.33 -13.85 -17.80
C LEU A 28 -8.29 -15.03 -17.95
N SER A 29 -7.88 -16.22 -17.50
CA SER A 29 -8.59 -17.49 -17.74
C SER A 29 -9.74 -17.76 -16.78
N ASN A 30 -9.68 -17.26 -15.53
CA ASN A 30 -10.62 -17.60 -14.47
C ASN A 30 -11.24 -16.34 -13.86
N ALA A 31 -12.10 -15.68 -14.65
CA ALA A 31 -12.88 -14.56 -14.13
C ALA A 31 -14.16 -15.08 -13.44
N THR A 32 -14.47 -14.46 -12.31
CA THR A 32 -15.69 -14.73 -11.53
C THR A 32 -16.46 -13.44 -11.29
N VAL A 33 -17.78 -13.52 -11.26
CA VAL A 33 -18.66 -12.44 -10.77
C VAL A 33 -19.25 -12.88 -9.44
N PHE A 34 -19.43 -11.92 -8.57
CA PHE A 34 -20.05 -12.11 -7.28
C PHE A 34 -21.50 -11.62 -7.37
N MET A 35 -22.45 -12.53 -7.41
CA MET A 35 -23.88 -12.24 -7.30
C MET A 35 -24.35 -12.72 -5.93
N ALA A 36 -24.52 -11.78 -5.00
CA ALA A 36 -24.90 -12.06 -3.61
C ALA A 36 -23.87 -12.99 -2.93
N GLN A 37 -24.24 -14.22 -2.59
CA GLN A 37 -23.37 -15.22 -1.93
C GLN A 37 -22.74 -16.22 -2.90
N GLU A 38 -23.12 -16.20 -4.17
CA GLU A 38 -22.66 -17.18 -5.16
C GLU A 38 -21.54 -16.60 -6.04
N ARG A 39 -20.56 -17.45 -6.35
CA ARG A 39 -19.50 -17.18 -7.32
C ARG A 39 -19.87 -17.88 -8.61
N SER A 40 -20.11 -17.12 -9.67
CA SER A 40 -20.32 -17.69 -11.01
C SER A 40 -19.15 -17.33 -11.93
N HIS A 41 -18.81 -18.24 -12.82
CA HIS A 41 -17.84 -17.94 -13.86
C HIS A 41 -18.41 -16.96 -14.87
N VAL A 42 -17.56 -16.08 -15.37
CA VAL A 42 -17.92 -15.07 -16.36
C VAL A 42 -17.15 -15.32 -17.62
N ASP A 43 -17.88 -15.53 -18.71
CA ASP A 43 -17.29 -15.68 -20.03
C ASP A 43 -17.09 -14.34 -20.74
N GLU A 44 -17.95 -13.36 -20.46
CA GLU A 44 -17.95 -12.03 -21.04
C GLU A 44 -18.31 -10.96 -20.02
N ALA A 45 -17.66 -9.79 -20.10
CA ALA A 45 -17.99 -8.61 -19.31
C ALA A 45 -17.82 -7.32 -20.13
N TRP A 46 -18.56 -6.29 -19.77
CA TRP A 46 -18.70 -5.06 -20.51
C TRP A 46 -18.27 -3.84 -19.68
N PRO A 47 -18.04 -2.67 -20.30
CA PRO A 47 -17.69 -1.46 -19.55
C PRO A 47 -18.67 -1.13 -18.44
N GLY A 48 -18.13 -0.94 -17.24
CA GLY A 48 -18.89 -0.74 -16.00
C GLY A 48 -18.94 -1.96 -15.10
N ASP A 49 -18.79 -3.17 -15.66
CA ASP A 49 -18.77 -4.40 -14.88
C ASP A 49 -17.50 -4.51 -14.01
N ILE A 50 -17.66 -5.20 -12.87
CA ILE A 50 -16.56 -5.57 -11.98
C ILE A 50 -16.45 -7.09 -11.96
N ILE A 51 -15.30 -7.62 -12.33
CA ILE A 51 -15.01 -9.04 -12.33
C ILE A 51 -13.91 -9.37 -11.33
N GLY A 52 -13.98 -10.52 -10.69
CA GLY A 52 -12.93 -11.07 -9.85
C GLY A 52 -11.96 -11.90 -10.69
N ILE A 53 -10.66 -11.62 -10.63
CA ILE A 53 -9.61 -12.41 -11.26
C ILE A 53 -8.72 -13.06 -10.20
N HIS A 54 -8.28 -14.28 -10.48
CA HIS A 54 -7.43 -14.98 -9.53
C HIS A 54 -6.05 -14.31 -9.46
N ASN A 55 -5.66 -13.90 -8.25
CA ASN A 55 -4.38 -13.23 -8.01
C ASN A 55 -3.42 -14.18 -7.29
N HIS A 56 -2.31 -14.50 -7.93
CA HIS A 56 -1.21 -15.27 -7.36
C HIS A 56 -0.15 -14.40 -6.66
N GLY A 57 -0.51 -13.18 -6.25
CA GLY A 57 0.39 -12.23 -5.58
C GLY A 57 1.10 -11.27 -6.54
N THR A 58 0.73 -11.23 -7.82
CA THR A 58 1.36 -10.33 -8.81
C THR A 58 0.55 -9.07 -9.11
N ILE A 59 -0.77 -9.10 -8.87
CA ILE A 59 -1.68 -8.00 -9.15
C ILE A 59 -1.82 -7.12 -7.91
N GLN A 60 -1.63 -5.83 -8.09
CA GLN A 60 -1.74 -4.81 -7.04
C GLN A 60 -2.86 -3.81 -7.34
N ILE A 61 -3.30 -3.08 -6.31
CA ILE A 61 -4.26 -2.00 -6.46
C ILE A 61 -3.66 -0.92 -7.37
N GLY A 62 -4.44 -0.47 -8.37
CA GLY A 62 -3.99 0.51 -9.37
C GLY A 62 -3.38 -0.10 -10.62
N ASP A 63 -3.17 -1.43 -10.67
CA ASP A 63 -2.69 -2.07 -11.88
C ASP A 63 -3.63 -1.86 -13.07
N THR A 64 -3.04 -1.58 -14.23
CA THR A 64 -3.75 -1.39 -15.48
C THR A 64 -3.48 -2.56 -16.41
N PHE A 65 -4.56 -3.06 -17.00
CA PHE A 65 -4.54 -4.11 -18.00
C PHE A 65 -5.16 -3.61 -19.30
N THR A 66 -4.48 -3.83 -20.43
CA THR A 66 -4.98 -3.43 -21.76
C THR A 66 -4.77 -4.54 -22.79
N ASP A 67 -5.64 -4.58 -23.80
CA ASP A 67 -5.52 -5.52 -24.93
C ASP A 67 -4.43 -5.05 -25.90
N LYS A 68 -4.46 -3.79 -26.35
CA LYS A 68 -3.60 -3.30 -27.45
C LYS A 68 -2.96 -1.95 -27.19
N GLU A 69 -3.62 -1.09 -26.44
CA GLU A 69 -3.18 0.30 -26.29
C GLU A 69 -2.22 0.45 -25.09
N PRO A 70 -1.12 1.20 -25.22
CA PRO A 70 -0.25 1.52 -24.09
C PRO A 70 -0.91 2.59 -23.19
N LEU A 71 -1.99 2.22 -22.54
CA LEU A 71 -2.76 3.07 -21.62
C LEU A 71 -2.46 2.67 -20.19
N LYS A 72 -2.27 3.66 -19.32
CA LYS A 72 -2.17 3.49 -17.88
C LYS A 72 -3.20 4.37 -17.19
N PHE A 73 -4.03 3.79 -16.33
CA PHE A 73 -4.90 4.55 -15.45
C PHE A 73 -4.09 5.11 -14.28
N THR A 74 -4.27 6.39 -14.02
CA THR A 74 -3.66 7.13 -12.90
C THR A 74 -4.75 7.67 -11.98
N GLY A 75 -4.36 8.21 -10.83
CA GLY A 75 -5.29 8.92 -9.96
C GLY A 75 -5.94 8.07 -8.86
N ILE A 76 -5.40 6.88 -8.56
CA ILE A 76 -5.74 6.20 -7.30
C ILE A 76 -4.75 6.68 -6.23
N PRO A 77 -5.14 7.64 -5.37
CA PRO A 77 -4.22 8.22 -4.41
C PRO A 77 -4.08 7.30 -3.19
N ASN A 78 -2.84 7.12 -2.74
CA ASN A 78 -2.58 6.67 -1.39
C ASN A 78 -2.64 7.88 -0.45
N PHE A 79 -3.63 7.92 0.43
CA PHE A 79 -3.76 8.98 1.44
C PHE A 79 -2.82 8.70 2.62
N ALA A 80 -2.19 9.76 3.13
CA ALA A 80 -1.41 9.64 4.35
C ALA A 80 -2.32 9.25 5.53
N PRO A 81 -1.88 8.33 6.40
CA PRO A 81 -2.64 7.90 7.56
C PRO A 81 -2.70 8.99 8.64
N GLU A 82 -3.70 8.89 9.50
CA GLU A 82 -3.93 9.81 10.62
C GLU A 82 -3.68 9.16 11.98
N HIS A 83 -3.67 7.82 12.02
CA HIS A 83 -3.44 7.05 13.23
C HIS A 83 -2.21 6.18 13.08
N PHE A 84 -1.38 6.11 14.12
CA PHE A 84 -0.13 5.34 14.10
C PHE A 84 -0.02 4.44 15.32
N ARG A 85 0.43 3.19 15.11
CA ARG A 85 0.70 2.22 16.16
C ARG A 85 1.98 1.47 15.86
N ARG A 86 2.82 1.27 16.88
CA ARG A 86 3.95 0.34 16.79
C ARG A 86 3.45 -1.07 16.99
N VAL A 87 3.91 -2.00 16.17
CA VAL A 87 3.64 -3.43 16.36
C VAL A 87 4.64 -4.02 17.33
N VAL A 88 4.14 -4.66 18.38
CA VAL A 88 4.96 -5.38 19.36
C VAL A 88 4.72 -6.86 19.21
N LEU A 89 5.73 -7.58 18.74
CA LEU A 89 5.67 -9.01 18.51
C LEU A 89 5.88 -9.76 19.83
N GLN A 90 4.93 -10.65 20.19
CA GLN A 90 5.03 -11.44 21.42
C GLN A 90 6.11 -12.53 21.33
N ASN A 91 6.28 -13.13 20.15
CA ASN A 91 7.27 -14.17 19.92
C ASN A 91 8.26 -13.75 18.81
N PRO A 92 9.52 -13.42 19.15
CA PRO A 92 10.53 -12.98 18.19
C PRO A 92 10.79 -13.96 17.02
N LEU A 93 10.57 -15.25 17.23
CA LEU A 93 10.73 -16.28 16.20
C LEU A 93 9.73 -16.12 15.04
N LYS A 94 8.64 -15.40 15.25
CA LYS A 94 7.59 -15.12 14.26
C LYS A 94 7.83 -13.85 13.43
N MET A 95 9.01 -13.23 13.52
CA MET A 95 9.31 -11.98 12.82
C MET A 95 9.12 -12.10 11.30
N LYS A 96 9.53 -13.20 10.69
CA LYS A 96 9.36 -13.42 9.23
C LYS A 96 7.89 -13.53 8.84
N GLN A 97 7.07 -14.20 9.65
CA GLN A 97 5.63 -14.32 9.44
C GLN A 97 4.94 -12.97 9.63
N LEU A 98 5.34 -12.20 10.65
CA LEU A 98 4.87 -10.83 10.86
C LEU A 98 5.16 -9.96 9.62
N GLN A 99 6.39 -9.93 9.17
CA GLN A 99 6.80 -9.16 8.00
C GLN A 99 5.98 -9.53 6.76
N LYS A 100 5.85 -10.84 6.49
CA LYS A 100 5.06 -11.33 5.35
C LYS A 100 3.61 -10.89 5.44
N GLY A 101 2.98 -11.06 6.60
CA GLY A 101 1.57 -10.68 6.83
C GLY A 101 1.34 -9.18 6.68
N LEU A 102 2.20 -8.36 7.28
CA LEU A 102 2.10 -6.91 7.19
C LEU A 102 2.27 -6.39 5.75
N LEU A 103 3.27 -6.89 5.02
CA LEU A 103 3.48 -6.49 3.63
C LEU A 103 2.30 -6.89 2.74
N GLN A 104 1.76 -8.09 2.90
CA GLN A 104 0.60 -8.54 2.13
C GLN A 104 -0.64 -7.69 2.44
N MET A 105 -0.91 -7.37 3.71
CA MET A 105 -2.02 -6.49 4.07
C MET A 105 -1.82 -5.04 3.59
N ALA A 106 -0.57 -4.57 3.49
CA ALA A 106 -0.27 -3.29 2.88
C ALA A 106 -0.56 -3.29 1.36
N GLU A 107 -0.18 -4.35 0.65
CA GLU A 107 -0.50 -4.54 -0.77
C GLU A 107 -2.00 -4.60 -1.04
N GLU A 108 -2.79 -5.15 -0.10
CA GLU A 108 -4.24 -5.17 -0.15
C GLU A 108 -4.89 -3.82 0.21
N GLY A 109 -4.11 -2.83 0.65
CA GLY A 109 -4.60 -1.52 1.10
C GLY A 109 -5.34 -1.56 2.45
N ALA A 110 -5.24 -2.66 3.20
CA ALA A 110 -5.90 -2.80 4.48
C ALA A 110 -5.30 -1.89 5.57
N VAL A 111 -3.99 -1.66 5.50
CA VAL A 111 -3.22 -0.82 6.42
C VAL A 111 -1.96 -0.33 5.70
N GLN A 112 -1.42 0.80 6.13
CA GLN A 112 -0.09 1.24 5.66
C GLN A 112 0.98 0.76 6.63
N VAL A 113 2.11 0.33 6.08
CA VAL A 113 3.23 -0.21 6.86
C VAL A 113 4.44 0.67 6.65
N PHE A 114 5.02 1.13 7.75
CA PHE A 114 6.24 1.94 7.76
C PHE A 114 7.33 1.22 8.53
N ARG A 115 8.53 1.20 7.97
CA ARG A 115 9.75 0.71 8.62
C ARG A 115 10.63 1.89 8.94
N PRO A 116 10.81 2.28 10.22
CA PRO A 116 11.74 3.32 10.61
C PRO A 116 13.14 3.07 10.04
N ILE A 117 13.83 4.13 9.64
CA ILE A 117 15.23 4.02 9.17
C ILE A 117 16.14 3.63 10.34
N VAL A 118 15.80 4.09 11.54
CA VAL A 118 16.50 3.74 12.77
C VAL A 118 15.66 2.79 13.59
N GLY A 119 16.15 1.57 13.83
CA GLY A 119 15.43 0.52 14.55
C GLY A 119 14.92 -0.59 13.64
N ASN A 120 14.25 -1.58 14.25
CA ASN A 120 13.71 -2.75 13.54
C ASN A 120 12.20 -2.91 13.74
N ASP A 121 11.53 -1.87 14.21
CA ASP A 121 10.11 -1.89 14.48
C ASP A 121 9.29 -1.81 13.19
N TYR A 122 8.03 -2.22 13.28
CA TYR A 122 7.01 -1.92 12.29
C TYR A 122 6.02 -0.92 12.87
N ILE A 123 5.76 0.14 12.12
CA ILE A 123 4.73 1.13 12.44
C ILE A 123 3.60 0.93 11.45
N LEU A 124 2.38 0.79 11.95
CA LEU A 124 1.19 0.77 11.13
C LEU A 124 0.55 2.15 11.12
N GLY A 125 0.16 2.55 9.92
CA GLY A 125 -0.63 3.75 9.68
C GLY A 125 -2.01 3.38 9.16
N ALA A 126 -3.05 4.02 9.70
CA ALA A 126 -4.43 3.80 9.31
C ALA A 126 -5.20 5.12 9.23
N VAL A 127 -6.23 5.15 8.39
CA VAL A 127 -7.19 6.27 8.35
C VAL A 127 -8.22 6.13 9.47
N GLY A 128 -8.59 4.89 9.82
CA GLY A 128 -9.53 4.59 10.90
C GLY A 128 -8.98 3.56 11.89
N VAL A 129 -9.30 3.72 13.16
CA VAL A 129 -8.77 2.87 14.26
C VAL A 129 -9.15 1.40 14.14
N LEU A 130 -10.31 1.08 13.55
CA LEU A 130 -10.77 -0.30 13.36
C LEU A 130 -9.86 -1.11 12.43
N GLN A 131 -9.13 -0.45 11.53
CA GLN A 131 -8.16 -1.13 10.65
C GLN A 131 -7.08 -1.86 11.45
N PHE A 132 -6.70 -1.35 12.63
CA PHE A 132 -5.72 -2.02 13.49
C PHE A 132 -6.27 -3.31 14.08
N GLU A 133 -7.53 -3.33 14.52
CA GLU A 133 -8.17 -4.53 15.08
C GLU A 133 -8.30 -5.63 14.03
N VAL A 134 -8.73 -5.26 12.82
CA VAL A 134 -8.79 -6.17 11.66
C VAL A 134 -7.41 -6.73 11.35
N THR A 135 -6.38 -5.88 11.32
CA THR A 135 -5.01 -6.30 11.05
C THR A 135 -4.51 -7.31 12.07
N MET A 136 -4.75 -7.09 13.37
CA MET A 136 -4.34 -8.05 14.42
C MET A 136 -5.08 -9.38 14.32
N THR A 137 -6.38 -9.33 14.09
CA THR A 137 -7.19 -10.53 13.92
C THR A 137 -6.69 -11.37 12.75
N ARG A 138 -6.38 -10.73 11.63
CA ARG A 138 -5.84 -11.40 10.44
C ARG A 138 -4.42 -11.92 10.66
N LEU A 139 -3.53 -11.16 11.32
CA LEU A 139 -2.18 -11.63 11.66
C LEU A 139 -2.23 -12.92 12.47
N LYS A 140 -3.14 -13.00 13.44
CA LYS A 140 -3.33 -14.20 14.25
C LYS A 140 -3.94 -15.35 13.46
N ALA A 141 -5.02 -15.10 12.72
CA ALA A 141 -5.77 -16.14 12.01
C ALA A 141 -5.04 -16.70 10.79
N GLU A 142 -4.41 -15.82 9.99
CA GLU A 142 -3.83 -16.18 8.69
C GLU A 142 -2.33 -16.51 8.78
N TYR A 143 -1.59 -15.88 9.71
CA TYR A 143 -0.13 -16.01 9.82
C TYR A 143 0.34 -16.64 11.13
N GLY A 144 -0.58 -16.91 12.06
CA GLY A 144 -0.26 -17.48 13.38
C GLY A 144 0.65 -16.56 14.21
N VAL A 145 0.51 -15.24 14.04
CA VAL A 145 1.31 -14.22 14.72
C VAL A 145 0.48 -13.56 15.83
N ASP A 146 0.91 -13.72 17.05
CA ASP A 146 0.39 -12.95 18.20
C ASP A 146 1.24 -11.69 18.36
N ALA A 147 0.60 -10.54 18.19
CA ALA A 147 1.21 -9.23 18.36
C ALA A 147 0.26 -8.29 19.11
N THR A 148 0.79 -7.21 19.64
CA THR A 148 0.05 -6.13 20.31
C THR A 148 0.44 -4.79 19.72
N TYR A 149 -0.25 -3.74 20.10
CA TYR A 149 0.08 -2.38 19.67
C TYR A 149 0.52 -1.50 20.83
N GLU A 150 1.49 -0.64 20.53
CA GLU A 150 1.82 0.51 21.35
C GLU A 150 1.42 1.80 20.62
N PRO A 151 0.78 2.76 21.30
CA PRO A 151 0.51 4.06 20.71
C PRO A 151 1.81 4.81 20.45
N LEU A 152 1.83 5.58 19.35
CA LEU A 152 2.92 6.49 18.99
C LEU A 152 2.41 7.92 18.98
N GLY A 153 3.30 8.86 19.26
CA GLY A 153 3.00 10.28 19.23
C GLY A 153 2.81 10.87 17.83
N TYR A 154 3.00 10.08 16.76
CA TYR A 154 2.82 10.57 15.39
C TYR A 154 1.34 10.77 15.06
N THR A 155 1.06 11.87 14.36
CA THR A 155 -0.29 12.20 13.87
C THR A 155 -0.32 12.50 12.37
N LEU A 156 0.85 12.59 11.74
CA LEU A 156 1.01 12.93 10.34
C LEU A 156 2.09 12.08 9.68
N ALA A 157 1.85 11.65 8.45
CA ALA A 157 2.87 11.14 7.55
C ALA A 157 2.91 11.98 6.27
N ARG A 158 4.10 12.13 5.69
CA ARG A 158 4.31 12.76 4.38
C ARG A 158 5.35 11.98 3.61
N TRP A 159 5.08 11.67 2.36
CA TRP A 159 6.10 11.17 1.45
C TRP A 159 7.04 12.30 1.07
N VAL A 160 8.34 11.99 0.98
CA VAL A 160 9.38 13.00 0.83
C VAL A 160 10.11 12.80 -0.47
N THR A 161 10.25 13.89 -1.23
CA THR A 161 11.08 13.96 -2.44
C THR A 161 11.90 15.23 -2.45
N SER A 162 13.03 15.22 -3.17
CA SER A 162 13.81 16.42 -3.45
C SER A 162 14.64 16.20 -4.71
N ASP A 163 14.70 17.20 -5.57
CA ASP A 163 15.60 17.24 -6.72
C ASP A 163 17.05 17.52 -6.28
N ASN A 164 17.22 18.15 -5.12
CA ASN A 164 18.53 18.43 -4.53
C ASN A 164 18.99 17.27 -3.63
N LYS A 165 19.82 16.40 -4.19
CA LYS A 165 20.35 15.22 -3.48
C LYS A 165 21.18 15.57 -2.22
N GLN A 166 21.81 16.74 -2.19
CA GLN A 166 22.61 17.16 -1.04
C GLN A 166 21.69 17.58 0.11
N GLN A 167 20.67 18.38 -0.16
CA GLN A 167 19.66 18.75 0.83
C GLN A 167 18.89 17.56 1.35
N LEU A 168 18.54 16.61 0.49
CA LEU A 168 17.89 15.38 0.90
C LEU A 168 18.72 14.58 1.90
N ARG A 169 20.03 14.42 1.64
CA ARG A 169 20.94 13.72 2.58
C ARG A 169 21.09 14.45 3.91
N GLU A 170 21.13 15.77 3.90
CA GLU A 170 21.20 16.57 5.12
C GLU A 170 19.89 16.44 5.92
N PHE A 171 18.77 16.49 5.26
CA PHE A 171 17.44 16.23 5.83
C PHE A 171 17.39 14.84 6.47
N GLU A 172 17.75 13.79 5.73
CA GLU A 172 17.78 12.42 6.24
C GLU A 172 18.63 12.29 7.50
N LYS A 173 19.82 12.89 7.50
CA LYS A 173 20.71 12.86 8.66
C LYS A 173 20.15 13.58 9.88
N LYS A 174 19.51 14.74 9.68
CA LYS A 174 18.97 15.55 10.79
C LYS A 174 17.65 15.03 11.33
N THR A 175 16.87 14.31 10.51
CA THR A 175 15.53 13.85 10.86
C THR A 175 15.39 12.33 10.92
N GLN A 176 16.48 11.59 10.97
CA GLN A 176 16.53 10.12 10.87
C GLN A 176 15.56 9.37 11.80
N PHE A 177 15.25 9.91 12.99
CA PHE A 177 14.33 9.30 13.95
C PHE A 177 12.84 9.50 13.59
N HIS A 178 12.57 10.40 12.64
CA HIS A 178 11.25 10.67 12.11
C HIS A 178 11.05 10.08 10.69
N LEU A 179 12.06 9.38 10.19
CA LEU A 179 12.01 8.81 8.84
C LEU A 179 11.71 7.32 8.87
N ALA A 180 10.90 6.92 7.93
CA ALA A 180 10.56 5.53 7.67
C ALA A 180 10.43 5.28 6.16
N LEU A 181 10.57 4.03 5.77
CA LEU A 181 10.22 3.57 4.43
C LEU A 181 8.82 2.95 4.47
N ASP A 182 7.97 3.29 3.52
CA ASP A 182 6.70 2.60 3.33
C ASP A 182 6.89 1.18 2.80
N ALA A 183 5.80 0.43 2.60
CA ALA A 183 5.86 -0.95 2.12
C ALA A 183 6.51 -1.10 0.73
N GLU A 184 6.47 -0.06 -0.09
CA GLU A 184 7.06 -0.02 -1.43
C GLU A 184 8.49 0.56 -1.43
N GLY A 185 8.98 1.02 -0.28
CA GLY A 185 10.32 1.55 -0.10
C GLY A 185 10.45 3.06 -0.31
N HIS A 186 9.36 3.81 -0.35
CA HIS A 186 9.40 5.26 -0.47
C HIS A 186 9.65 5.92 0.88
N LEU A 187 10.48 6.98 0.85
CA LEU A 187 10.83 7.75 2.03
C LEU A 187 9.62 8.51 2.56
N SER A 188 9.35 8.33 3.84
CA SER A 188 8.25 8.96 4.55
C SER A 188 8.75 9.66 5.82
N TYR A 189 8.25 10.86 6.07
CA TYR A 189 8.48 11.63 7.28
C TYR A 189 7.26 11.52 8.19
N LEU A 190 7.46 11.07 9.43
CA LEU A 190 6.45 10.92 10.46
C LEU A 190 6.57 12.08 11.45
N ALA A 191 5.51 12.85 11.65
CA ALA A 191 5.51 14.00 12.53
C ALA A 191 4.47 13.89 13.65
N GLU A 192 4.80 14.44 14.82
CA GLU A 192 3.91 14.50 15.98
C GLU A 192 2.79 15.54 15.82
N GLY A 193 2.87 16.40 14.81
CA GLY A 193 1.86 17.41 14.53
C GLY A 193 2.24 18.37 13.41
N SER A 194 1.26 19.21 13.05
CA SER A 194 1.42 20.19 11.99
C SER A 194 2.52 21.21 12.24
N TRP A 195 2.72 21.61 13.49
CA TRP A 195 3.80 22.53 13.86
C TRP A 195 5.19 21.94 13.56
N ARG A 196 5.42 20.67 13.96
CA ARG A 196 6.68 19.97 13.67
C ARG A 196 6.92 19.86 12.17
N LEU A 197 5.88 19.53 11.41
CA LEU A 197 5.98 19.46 9.96
C LEU A 197 6.34 20.83 9.37
N ALA A 198 5.64 21.91 9.73
CA ALA A 198 5.89 23.25 9.23
C ALA A 198 7.32 23.71 9.54
N HIS A 199 7.76 23.53 10.77
CA HIS A 199 9.14 23.86 11.15
C HIS A 199 10.18 23.08 10.33
N THR A 200 9.94 21.81 10.07
CA THR A 200 10.84 20.99 9.24
C THR A 200 10.85 21.47 7.79
N GLN A 201 9.71 21.87 7.24
CA GLN A 201 9.61 22.45 5.90
C GLN A 201 10.38 23.78 5.78
N GLU A 202 10.35 24.62 6.80
CA GLU A 202 11.15 25.88 6.84
C GLU A 202 12.65 25.60 6.85
N LEU A 203 13.11 24.56 7.56
CA LEU A 203 14.52 24.19 7.62
C LEU A 203 15.03 23.57 6.32
N PHE A 204 14.14 22.94 5.54
CA PHE A 204 14.47 22.22 4.32
C PHE A 204 13.54 22.63 3.16
N PRO A 205 13.68 23.85 2.64
CA PRO A 205 12.74 24.42 1.65
C PRO A 205 12.76 23.69 0.29
N GLU A 206 13.82 22.97 -0.04
CA GLU A 206 13.93 22.20 -1.28
C GLU A 206 13.45 20.74 -1.13
N VAL A 207 12.99 20.36 0.07
CA VAL A 207 12.40 19.05 0.35
C VAL A 207 10.89 19.18 0.26
N VAL A 208 10.27 18.40 -0.62
CA VAL A 208 8.82 18.42 -0.84
C VAL A 208 8.15 17.34 -0.02
N PHE A 209 7.08 17.72 0.70
CA PHE A 209 6.32 16.84 1.58
C PHE A 209 4.91 16.61 1.01
N HIS A 210 4.67 15.43 0.45
CA HIS A 210 3.43 15.07 -0.24
C HIS A 210 2.41 14.46 0.72
N LYS A 211 1.15 14.91 0.64
CA LYS A 211 0.02 14.31 1.40
C LYS A 211 -0.49 13.03 0.76
N THR A 212 -0.31 12.91 -0.52
CA THR A 212 -0.76 11.78 -1.32
C THR A 212 0.39 11.30 -2.19
N ARG A 213 0.37 10.03 -2.53
CA ARG A 213 1.26 9.42 -3.50
C ARG A 213 0.42 8.62 -4.48
N GLU A 214 0.68 8.78 -5.77
CA GLU A 214 0.08 7.92 -6.77
C GLU A 214 0.71 6.53 -6.72
N SER A 215 -0.12 5.50 -6.80
CA SER A 215 0.36 4.12 -7.01
C SER A 215 0.94 4.04 -8.42
N VAL A 216 2.20 3.65 -8.52
CA VAL A 216 2.95 3.60 -9.80
C VAL A 216 2.77 2.25 -10.46
#